data_a4f5a3135bfc6ca58d06d2bb471ea09e
#
_entry.id   a4f5a3135bfc6ca58d06d2bb471ea09e
#
_cell.length_a   1.000
_cell.length_b   1.000
_cell.length_c   1.000
_cell.angle_alpha   90.00
_cell.angle_beta   90.00
_cell.angle_gamma   90.00
#
_symmetry.space_group_name_H-M   'P 1'
#
loop_
_entity.id
_entity.type
_entity.pdbx_description
1 polymer ?
#
loop_
_entity_poly.entity_id
_entity_poly.type
_entity_poly.pdbx_seq_one_letter_code
_entity_poly.pdbx_strand_id
1 'polypeptide(L)'
;MSVLAIDLETKNYSYDIGGWGNTHMFQVSTVCTWDGNTGTIYIDEPVDSLQKSGYSIKPISQLKYDLDDHLEKGGKLLGHNIVSFDLPVLKNALDIYCIKKYMDKKAYIDTSRD
;
A
#
# COMPACT_ATOMS: atom_id res chain seq x y z
N MET A 1 -16.37 0.86 -11.66
CA MET A 1 -15.20 1.43 -10.99
C MET A 1 -14.76 0.48 -9.90
N SER A 2 -13.51 0.05 -9.94
CA SER A 2 -12.99 -0.88 -8.95
C SER A 2 -12.35 -0.14 -7.78
N VAL A 3 -12.49 -0.73 -6.58
CA VAL A 3 -11.89 -0.22 -5.35
C VAL A 3 -10.96 -1.29 -4.79
N LEU A 4 -9.74 -0.90 -4.47
CA LEU A 4 -8.75 -1.76 -3.87
C LEU A 4 -8.46 -1.26 -2.46
N ALA A 5 -8.79 -2.07 -1.45
CA ALA A 5 -8.43 -1.77 -0.08
C ALA A 5 -6.93 -2.06 0.12
N ILE A 6 -6.25 -1.20 0.85
CA ILE A 6 -4.81 -1.31 1.07
C ILE A 6 -4.48 -1.04 2.54
N ASP A 7 -3.56 -1.82 3.09
CA ASP A 7 -3.01 -1.64 4.42
C ASP A 7 -1.56 -2.10 4.42
N LEU A 8 -0.72 -1.44 5.19
CA LEU A 8 0.70 -1.80 5.28
C LEU A 8 1.18 -1.96 6.72
N GLU A 9 2.23 -2.76 6.88
CA GLU A 9 2.95 -2.93 8.13
C GLU A 9 4.40 -2.48 7.93
N THR A 10 4.99 -1.89 8.96
CA THR A 10 6.36 -1.39 8.92
C THR A 10 7.28 -2.24 9.78
N LYS A 11 8.59 -2.25 9.43
CA LYS A 11 9.63 -2.96 10.19
C LYS A 11 10.04 -2.21 11.45
N ASN A 12 9.89 -0.90 11.46
CA ASN A 12 10.30 -0.03 12.57
C ASN A 12 9.08 0.64 13.20
N TYR A 13 9.25 1.07 14.43
CA TYR A 13 8.21 1.77 15.19
C TYR A 13 8.38 3.28 15.05
N SER A 14 7.29 4.03 15.23
CA SER A 14 7.30 5.49 15.14
C SER A 14 8.30 6.12 16.11
N TYR A 15 8.44 5.58 17.31
CA TYR A 15 9.37 6.13 18.31
C TYR A 15 10.84 5.90 17.93
N ASP A 16 11.15 4.92 17.08
CA ASP A 16 12.52 4.64 16.62
C ASP A 16 13.01 5.70 15.62
N ILE A 17 12.09 6.38 14.95
CA ILE A 17 12.39 7.31 13.86
C ILE A 17 11.97 8.75 14.18
N GLY A 18 11.63 9.05 15.43
CA GLY A 18 11.29 10.39 15.87
C GLY A 18 9.84 10.79 15.67
N GLY A 19 8.93 9.84 15.43
CA GLY A 19 7.50 10.08 15.39
C GLY A 19 6.84 9.76 14.04
N TRP A 20 5.52 9.78 14.02
CA TRP A 20 4.70 9.45 12.87
C TRP A 20 4.86 10.41 11.68
N GLY A 21 5.29 11.66 11.95
CA GLY A 21 5.51 12.65 10.90
C GLY A 21 6.71 12.33 10.00
N ASN A 22 7.62 11.45 10.44
CA ASN A 22 8.81 11.07 9.68
C ASN A 22 8.53 9.87 8.76
N THR A 23 7.51 9.98 7.92
CA THR A 23 7.08 8.89 7.03
C THR A 23 8.17 8.40 6.08
N HIS A 24 9.13 9.25 5.74
CA HIS A 24 10.26 8.90 4.87
C HIS A 24 11.25 7.93 5.53
N MET A 25 11.19 7.74 6.84
CA MET A 25 12.07 6.85 7.58
C MET A 25 11.48 5.47 7.86
N PHE A 26 10.20 5.26 7.58
CA PHE A 26 9.59 3.96 7.75
C PHE A 26 10.07 2.98 6.68
N GLN A 27 10.32 1.74 7.11
CA GLN A 27 10.63 0.62 6.23
C GLN A 27 9.41 -0.30 6.19
N VAL A 28 8.97 -0.64 4.99
CA VAL A 28 7.79 -1.47 4.81
C VAL A 28 8.16 -2.95 4.88
N SER A 29 7.44 -3.72 5.69
CA SER A 29 7.60 -5.17 5.77
C SER A 29 6.59 -5.90 4.91
N THR A 30 5.34 -5.48 4.94
CA THR A 30 4.22 -6.17 4.30
C THR A 30 3.19 -5.15 3.83
N VAL A 31 2.62 -5.38 2.65
CA VAL A 31 1.45 -4.64 2.18
C VAL A 31 0.38 -5.65 1.81
N CYS A 32 -0.83 -5.44 2.28
CA CYS A 32 -1.98 -6.27 1.96
C CYS A 32 -2.99 -5.48 1.15
N THR A 33 -3.54 -6.11 0.10
CA THR A 33 -4.60 -5.52 -0.71
C THR A 33 -5.79 -6.47 -0.80
N TRP A 34 -6.99 -5.89 -0.96
CA TRP A 34 -8.24 -6.64 -1.12
C TRP A 34 -9.12 -5.95 -2.15
N ASP A 35 -9.52 -6.68 -3.18
CA ASP A 35 -10.33 -6.13 -4.28
C ASP A 35 -11.83 -6.41 -4.16
N GLY A 36 -12.26 -6.98 -3.04
CA GLY A 36 -13.63 -7.43 -2.81
C GLY A 36 -13.83 -8.91 -3.07
N ASN A 37 -12.86 -9.57 -3.69
CA ASN A 37 -12.92 -10.99 -4.05
C ASN A 37 -11.62 -11.73 -3.71
N THR A 38 -10.48 -11.12 -4.01
CA THR A 38 -9.15 -11.73 -3.82
C THR A 38 -8.26 -10.84 -2.99
N GLY A 39 -7.51 -11.44 -2.06
CA GLY A 39 -6.48 -10.77 -1.29
C GLY A 39 -5.09 -11.04 -1.85
N THR A 40 -4.21 -10.05 -1.79
CA THR A 40 -2.80 -10.18 -2.16
C THR A 40 -1.94 -9.69 -1.01
N ILE A 41 -0.91 -10.47 -0.69
CA ILE A 41 0.07 -10.12 0.35
C ILE A 41 1.40 -9.88 -0.35
N TYR A 42 1.93 -8.66 -0.22
CA TYR A 42 3.23 -8.29 -0.77
C TYR A 42 4.23 -8.30 0.36
N ILE A 43 5.31 -9.07 0.21
CA ILE A 43 6.32 -9.23 1.24
C ILE A 43 7.70 -8.85 0.73
N ASP A 44 8.54 -8.36 1.65
CA ASP A 44 9.91 -7.93 1.35
C ASP A 44 10.84 -9.12 1.12
N GLU A 45 10.50 -10.30 1.65
CA GLU A 45 11.28 -11.53 1.50
C GLU A 45 10.49 -12.57 0.71
N PRO A 46 11.17 -13.32 -0.19
CA PRO A 46 10.50 -14.42 -0.87
C PRO A 46 10.21 -15.55 0.12
N VAL A 47 8.95 -15.89 0.27
CA VAL A 47 8.54 -17.00 1.14
C VAL A 47 7.73 -17.99 0.32
N ASP A 48 8.41 -19.01 -0.17
CA ASP A 48 7.80 -20.05 -1.03
C ASP A 48 6.78 -20.91 -0.28
N SER A 49 6.79 -20.86 1.04
CA SER A 49 5.99 -21.78 1.88
C SER A 49 4.68 -21.17 2.41
N LEU A 50 4.37 -19.90 2.13
CA LEU A 50 3.21 -19.20 2.71
C LEU A 50 2.01 -19.09 1.78
N GLN A 51 1.85 -20.01 0.86
CA GLN A 51 0.67 -20.04 -0.01
C GLN A 51 -0.54 -20.51 0.79
N LYS A 52 -1.40 -19.56 1.15
CA LYS A 52 -2.69 -19.86 1.76
C LYS A 52 -3.79 -19.78 0.73
N SER A 53 -4.75 -20.69 0.84
CA SER A 53 -5.94 -20.72 0.00
C SER A 53 -6.67 -19.36 0.05
N GLY A 54 -6.97 -18.79 -1.10
CA GLY A 54 -7.70 -17.51 -1.22
C GLY A 54 -6.83 -16.27 -1.26
N TYR A 55 -5.51 -16.39 -1.08
CA TYR A 55 -4.57 -15.26 -1.11
C TYR A 55 -3.47 -15.50 -2.12
N SER A 56 -3.07 -14.42 -2.80
CA SER A 56 -1.85 -14.43 -3.62
C SER A 56 -0.71 -13.82 -2.81
N ILE A 57 0.48 -14.41 -2.91
CA ILE A 57 1.68 -13.86 -2.26
C ILE A 57 2.63 -13.43 -3.35
N LYS A 58 3.05 -12.16 -3.31
CA LYS A 58 3.94 -11.57 -4.32
C LYS A 58 5.11 -10.85 -3.64
N PRO A 59 6.25 -10.71 -4.34
CA PRO A 59 7.32 -9.86 -3.83
C PRO A 59 6.88 -8.40 -3.81
N ILE A 60 7.35 -7.64 -2.83
CA ILE A 60 6.94 -6.25 -2.64
C ILE A 60 7.32 -5.38 -3.86
N SER A 61 8.34 -5.77 -4.61
CA SER A 61 8.73 -5.08 -5.85
C SER A 61 7.64 -5.08 -6.92
N GLN A 62 6.69 -6.01 -6.84
CA GLN A 62 5.56 -6.08 -7.78
C GLN A 62 4.47 -5.04 -7.46
N LEU A 63 4.44 -4.53 -6.23
CA LEU A 63 3.37 -3.65 -5.76
C LEU A 63 3.22 -2.38 -6.61
N LYS A 64 4.32 -1.73 -6.98
CA LYS A 64 4.26 -0.49 -7.76
C LYS A 64 3.60 -0.69 -9.12
N TYR A 65 3.86 -1.83 -9.76
CA TYR A 65 3.26 -2.16 -11.06
C TYR A 65 1.77 -2.44 -10.93
N ASP A 66 1.38 -3.17 -9.89
CA ASP A 66 -0.02 -3.49 -9.63
C ASP A 66 -0.83 -2.25 -9.26
N LEU A 67 -0.27 -1.35 -8.44
CA LEU A 67 -0.92 -0.08 -8.09
C LEU A 67 -1.01 0.85 -9.29
N ASP A 68 0.04 0.95 -10.08
CA ASP A 68 0.04 1.80 -11.29
C ASP A 68 -1.03 1.32 -12.26
N ASP A 69 -1.11 0.01 -12.52
CA ASP A 69 -2.12 -0.58 -13.39
C ASP A 69 -3.54 -0.31 -12.87
N HIS A 70 -3.77 -0.49 -11.56
CA HIS A 70 -5.07 -0.25 -10.94
C HIS A 70 -5.53 1.21 -11.09
N LEU A 71 -4.63 2.16 -10.81
CA LEU A 71 -4.94 3.58 -10.89
C LEU A 71 -5.08 4.06 -12.34
N GLU A 72 -4.27 3.53 -13.27
CA GLU A 72 -4.38 3.85 -14.70
C GLU A 72 -5.73 3.44 -15.28
N LYS A 73 -6.33 2.37 -14.77
CA LYS A 73 -7.65 1.90 -15.18
C LYS A 73 -8.80 2.65 -14.50
N GLY A 74 -8.51 3.70 -13.76
CA GLY A 74 -9.52 4.50 -13.06
C GLY A 74 -9.97 3.93 -11.73
N GLY A 75 -9.24 2.96 -11.18
CA GLY A 75 -9.52 2.39 -9.87
C GLY A 75 -9.20 3.34 -8.73
N LYS A 76 -9.75 3.07 -7.54
CA LYS A 76 -9.50 3.85 -6.33
C LYS A 76 -8.83 3.00 -5.27
N LEU A 77 -8.09 3.65 -4.39
CA LEU A 77 -7.53 3.02 -3.19
C LEU A 77 -8.38 3.38 -1.97
N LEU A 78 -8.67 2.39 -1.15
CA LEU A 78 -9.44 2.55 0.09
C LEU A 78 -8.58 2.14 1.28
N GLY A 79 -8.58 2.94 2.33
CA GLY A 79 -7.91 2.59 3.56
C GLY A 79 -8.20 3.58 4.67
N HIS A 80 -7.70 3.29 5.87
CA HIS A 80 -7.83 4.16 7.03
C HIS A 80 -6.55 4.96 7.21
N ASN A 81 -6.66 6.29 7.20
CA ASN A 81 -5.53 7.21 7.34
C ASN A 81 -4.46 7.04 6.25
N ILE A 82 -4.87 6.61 5.05
CA ILE A 82 -3.92 6.31 3.97
C ILE A 82 -3.25 7.57 3.40
N VAL A 83 -3.96 8.69 3.34
CA VAL A 83 -3.41 9.93 2.77
C VAL A 83 -2.29 10.50 3.62
N SER A 84 -2.39 10.39 4.94
CA SER A 84 -1.36 10.92 5.85
C SER A 84 -0.26 9.92 6.17
N PHE A 85 -0.50 8.63 6.01
CA PHE A 85 0.47 7.61 6.42
C PHE A 85 0.85 6.64 5.31
N ASP A 86 -0.07 5.74 4.90
CA ASP A 86 0.24 4.65 3.97
C ASP A 86 0.82 5.15 2.65
N LEU A 87 0.18 6.16 2.03
CA LEU A 87 0.61 6.66 0.74
C LEU A 87 1.97 7.38 0.80
N PRO A 88 2.25 8.26 1.78
CA PRO A 88 3.58 8.82 1.93
C PRO A 88 4.66 7.78 2.21
N VAL A 89 4.37 6.75 3.01
CA VAL A 89 5.31 5.67 3.29
C VAL A 89 5.61 4.87 2.03
N LEU A 90 4.60 4.49 1.26
CA LEU A 90 4.78 3.76 0.00
C LEU A 90 5.62 4.56 -1.00
N LYS A 91 5.35 5.84 -1.12
CA LYS A 91 6.11 6.72 -2.00
C LYS A 91 7.58 6.78 -1.61
N ASN A 92 7.86 6.97 -0.32
CA ASN A 92 9.24 7.17 0.16
C ASN A 92 10.02 5.86 0.30
N ALA A 93 9.39 4.80 0.77
CA ALA A 93 10.08 3.53 1.04
C ALA A 93 10.21 2.65 -0.20
N LEU A 94 9.27 2.72 -1.12
CA LEU A 94 9.18 1.81 -2.26
C LEU A 94 9.23 2.52 -3.62
N ASP A 95 9.49 3.82 -3.64
CA ASP A 95 9.54 4.64 -4.87
C ASP A 95 8.27 4.51 -5.72
N ILE A 96 7.10 4.48 -5.08
CA ILE A 96 5.83 4.36 -5.79
C ILE A 96 5.30 5.77 -6.11
N TYR A 97 5.69 6.30 -7.25
CA TYR A 97 5.37 7.67 -7.64
C TYR A 97 4.02 7.85 -8.34
N CYS A 98 3.40 6.78 -8.83
CA CYS A 98 2.08 6.87 -9.44
C CYS A 98 1.03 7.46 -8.48
N ILE A 99 1.21 7.25 -7.19
CA ILE A 99 0.36 7.81 -6.14
C ILE A 99 0.28 9.34 -6.24
N LYS A 100 1.41 10.01 -6.42
CA LYS A 100 1.46 11.47 -6.55
C LYS A 100 0.71 11.95 -7.79
N LYS A 101 0.87 11.21 -8.90
CA LYS A 101 0.22 11.54 -10.18
C LYS A 101 -1.30 11.59 -10.06
N TYR A 102 -1.89 10.73 -9.21
CA TYR A 102 -3.32 10.60 -9.08
C TYR A 102 -3.93 11.28 -7.86
N MET A 103 -3.15 11.95 -7.02
CA MET A 103 -3.65 12.63 -5.83
C MET A 103 -4.75 13.66 -6.14
N ASP A 104 -4.57 14.44 -7.21
CA ASP A 104 -5.52 15.48 -7.60
C ASP A 104 -6.81 14.93 -8.22
N LYS A 105 -6.86 13.64 -8.53
CA LYS A 105 -8.00 13.01 -9.18
C LYS A 105 -8.96 12.34 -8.21
N LYS A 106 -8.80 12.56 -6.91
CA LYS A 106 -9.61 11.94 -5.85
C LYS A 106 -9.65 10.41 -5.99
N ALA A 107 -8.50 9.80 -6.29
CA ALA A 107 -8.38 8.37 -6.45
C ALA A 107 -8.35 7.61 -5.12
N TYR A 108 -8.53 8.30 -4.01
CA TYR A 108 -8.38 7.72 -2.67
C TYR A 108 -9.64 7.90 -1.84
N ILE A 109 -10.00 6.85 -1.11
CA ILE A 109 -11.08 6.87 -0.12
C ILE A 109 -10.41 6.62 1.23
N ASP A 110 -10.35 7.65 2.06
CA ASP A 110 -9.70 7.59 3.38
C ASP A 110 -10.77 7.64 4.45
N THR A 111 -10.99 6.51 5.14
CA THR A 111 -12.06 6.39 6.13
C THR A 111 -11.82 7.23 7.38
N SER A 112 -10.60 7.74 7.60
CA SER A 112 -10.33 8.66 8.71
C SER A 112 -10.84 10.07 8.44
N ARG A 113 -11.19 10.40 7.20
CA ARG A 113 -11.62 11.75 6.76
C ARG A 113 -13.09 11.82 6.37
N ASP A 114 -13.68 10.70 6.07
CA ASP A 114 -15.08 10.63 5.60
C ASP A 114 -16.04 10.25 6.74
#